data_39e9412237ad4a1e88e369d3051d9c13
#
_entry.id   39e9412237ad4a1e88e369d3051d9c13
#
_cell.length_a   1.000
_cell.length_b   1.000
_cell.length_c   1.000
_cell.angle_alpha   90.00
_cell.angle_beta   90.00
_cell.angle_gamma   90.00
#
_symmetry.space_group_name_H-M   'P 1'
#
loop_
_entity.id
_entity.type
_entity.pdbx_description
1 polymer ?
#
loop_
_entity_poly.entity_id
_entity_poly.type
_entity_poly.pdbx_seq_one_letter_code
_entity_poly.pdbx_strand_id
1 'polypeptide(L)'
;MNNNLFSKALKCVFHSSSVEYLGYNVSSDGPKMYSSKVQPILNWPQLKKIKALQSFLGFSNFYCCFIKNYSKKITALTSLLKKYSPFIFNEESLSKFQLLKEAFTTSPMLSHFNPSLQDVVDTDASDYALGAVLSQVNDSGKHPIAFDNCKLLLPELNYEAHYKELLGIV
;
A
#
# COMPACT_ATOMS: atom_id res chain seq x y z
N MET A 1 -13.21 29.45 -21.93
CA MET A 1 -13.05 28.20 -22.69
C MET A 1 -14.12 27.22 -22.23
N ASN A 2 -15.03 26.83 -23.13
CA ASN A 2 -16.05 25.83 -22.78
C ASN A 2 -15.43 24.42 -22.98
N ASN A 3 -15.00 23.82 -21.88
CA ASN A 3 -14.39 22.48 -21.92
C ASN A 3 -15.43 21.34 -21.81
N ASN A 4 -16.73 21.63 -21.93
CA ASN A 4 -17.85 20.68 -21.80
C ASN A 4 -17.79 19.83 -20.52
N LEU A 5 -17.20 20.36 -19.45
CA LEU A 5 -17.15 19.74 -18.14
C LEU A 5 -18.30 20.27 -17.29
N PHE A 6 -19.19 19.37 -16.89
CA PHE A 6 -20.33 19.71 -16.05
C PHE A 6 -20.15 19.15 -14.65
N SER A 7 -20.40 19.98 -13.63
CA SER A 7 -20.41 19.55 -12.23
C SER A 7 -21.82 19.71 -11.64
N LYS A 8 -22.16 18.80 -10.73
CA LYS A 8 -23.43 18.88 -9.99
C LYS A 8 -23.16 19.62 -8.67
N ALA A 9 -23.62 20.86 -8.53
CA ALA A 9 -23.38 21.72 -7.38
C ALA A 9 -23.70 21.04 -6.03
N LEU A 10 -24.78 20.23 -5.96
CA LEU A 10 -25.17 19.46 -4.77
C LEU A 10 -24.14 18.39 -4.34
N LYS A 11 -23.20 18.03 -5.22
CA LYS A 11 -22.10 17.08 -4.93
C LYS A 11 -20.77 17.79 -4.67
N CYS A 12 -20.73 19.09 -4.81
CA CYS A 12 -19.53 19.89 -4.57
C CYS A 12 -19.45 20.25 -3.07
N VAL A 13 -18.27 20.07 -2.50
CA VAL A 13 -17.96 20.49 -1.13
C VAL A 13 -16.90 21.58 -1.25
N PHE A 14 -17.21 22.78 -0.71
CA PHE A 14 -16.33 23.93 -0.75
C PHE A 14 -15.84 24.27 0.66
N HIS A 15 -14.64 24.83 0.78
CA HIS A 15 -14.05 25.30 2.06
C HIS A 15 -13.97 24.21 3.14
N SER A 16 -13.80 22.94 2.74
CA SER A 16 -13.63 21.85 3.69
C SER A 16 -12.16 21.69 4.05
N SER A 17 -11.87 21.50 5.34
CA SER A 17 -10.53 21.19 5.83
C SER A 17 -10.06 19.78 5.47
N SER A 18 -10.99 18.88 5.15
CA SER A 18 -10.71 17.55 4.66
C SER A 18 -11.84 17.04 3.78
N VAL A 19 -11.52 16.19 2.82
CA VAL A 19 -12.47 15.59 1.90
C VAL A 19 -12.17 14.10 1.68
N GLU A 20 -13.23 13.30 1.60
CA GLU A 20 -13.11 11.93 1.16
C GLU A 20 -13.03 11.90 -0.38
N TYR A 21 -11.96 11.36 -0.90
CA TYR A 21 -11.73 11.19 -2.33
C TYR A 21 -11.16 9.81 -2.63
N LEU A 22 -11.87 9.02 -3.45
CA LEU A 22 -11.47 7.66 -3.83
C LEU A 22 -11.11 6.74 -2.65
N GLY A 23 -11.79 6.89 -1.50
CA GLY A 23 -11.53 6.09 -0.29
C GLY A 23 -10.36 6.59 0.57
N TYR A 24 -9.75 7.71 0.20
CA TYR A 24 -8.76 8.42 1.00
C TYR A 24 -9.38 9.64 1.68
N ASN A 25 -8.86 10.01 2.83
CA ASN A 25 -9.13 11.30 3.44
C ASN A 25 -7.96 12.24 3.10
N VAL A 26 -8.24 13.24 2.28
CA VAL A 26 -7.27 14.26 1.88
C VAL A 26 -7.51 15.51 2.73
N SER A 27 -6.48 15.95 3.46
CA SER A 27 -6.50 17.13 4.33
C SER A 27 -5.31 18.05 4.01
N SER A 28 -5.20 19.20 4.67
CA SER A 28 -4.02 20.07 4.58
C SER A 28 -2.72 19.38 4.96
N ASP A 29 -2.80 18.41 5.89
CA ASP A 29 -1.63 17.72 6.44
C ASP A 29 -1.16 16.57 5.56
N GLY A 30 -2.01 16.10 4.64
CA GLY A 30 -1.71 15.04 3.71
C GLY A 30 -2.82 14.00 3.54
N PRO A 31 -2.66 13.09 2.58
CA PRO A 31 -3.58 11.98 2.37
C PRO A 31 -3.36 10.87 3.41
N LYS A 32 -4.45 10.32 3.93
CA LYS A 32 -4.46 9.15 4.82
C LYS A 32 -5.58 8.20 4.46
N MET A 33 -5.48 6.97 4.89
CA MET A 33 -6.59 6.02 4.73
C MET A 33 -7.84 6.50 5.48
N TYR A 34 -8.99 6.35 4.85
CA TYR A 34 -10.25 6.75 5.46
C TYR A 34 -10.65 5.76 6.56
N SER A 35 -10.93 6.26 7.76
CA SER A 35 -11.18 5.45 8.97
C SER A 35 -12.28 4.41 8.77
N SER A 36 -13.35 4.75 8.04
CA SER A 36 -14.45 3.82 7.76
C SER A 36 -14.03 2.64 6.87
N LYS A 37 -12.89 2.74 6.15
CA LYS A 37 -12.33 1.66 5.34
C LYS A 37 -11.34 0.80 6.13
N VAL A 38 -10.69 1.37 7.15
CA VAL A 38 -9.77 0.64 8.03
C VAL A 38 -10.54 -0.28 8.99
N GLN A 39 -11.66 0.16 9.53
CA GLN A 39 -12.48 -0.64 10.46
C GLN A 39 -12.91 -2.01 9.90
N PRO A 40 -13.41 -2.12 8.66
CA PRO A 40 -13.73 -3.42 8.08
C PRO A 40 -12.52 -4.37 7.96
N ILE A 41 -11.31 -3.83 7.78
CA ILE A 41 -10.09 -4.65 7.73
C ILE A 41 -9.82 -5.26 9.10
N LEU A 42 -9.86 -4.44 10.16
CA LEU A 42 -9.65 -4.90 11.53
C LEU A 42 -10.62 -6.02 11.91
N ASN A 43 -11.88 -5.84 11.54
CA ASN A 43 -12.95 -6.78 11.82
C ASN A 43 -13.08 -7.89 10.78
N TRP A 44 -12.13 -7.96 9.79
CA TRP A 44 -12.22 -8.98 8.76
C TRP A 44 -12.11 -10.37 9.37
N PRO A 45 -13.09 -11.25 9.06
CA PRO A 45 -13.12 -12.57 9.65
C PRO A 45 -11.96 -13.44 9.16
N GLN A 46 -11.67 -14.50 9.90
CA GLN A 46 -10.67 -15.47 9.49
C GLN A 46 -10.93 -16.01 8.08
N LEU A 47 -9.91 -16.11 7.29
CA LEU A 47 -9.97 -16.53 5.89
C LEU A 47 -10.12 -18.05 5.80
N LYS A 48 -11.32 -18.51 5.47
CA LYS A 48 -11.66 -19.95 5.38
C LYS A 48 -11.68 -20.49 3.94
N LYS A 49 -11.64 -19.62 2.94
CA LYS A 49 -11.79 -19.96 1.51
C LYS A 49 -10.92 -19.07 0.64
N ILE A 50 -10.48 -19.58 -0.51
CA ILE A 50 -9.71 -18.84 -1.52
C ILE A 50 -10.40 -17.52 -1.90
N LYS A 51 -11.71 -17.53 -2.13
CA LYS A 51 -12.44 -16.29 -2.47
C LYS A 51 -12.36 -15.21 -1.38
N ALA A 52 -12.41 -15.60 -0.11
CA ALA A 52 -12.27 -14.67 1.01
C ALA A 52 -10.85 -14.06 1.04
N LEU A 53 -9.82 -14.87 0.78
CA LEU A 53 -8.45 -14.39 0.65
C LEU A 53 -8.30 -13.45 -0.55
N GLN A 54 -8.86 -13.79 -1.71
CA GLN A 54 -8.83 -12.92 -2.89
C GLN A 54 -9.50 -11.57 -2.63
N SER A 55 -10.66 -11.57 -1.97
CA SER A 55 -11.37 -10.33 -1.61
C SER A 55 -10.56 -9.47 -0.63
N PHE A 56 -9.95 -10.10 0.37
CA PHE A 56 -9.08 -9.42 1.33
C PHE A 56 -7.84 -8.81 0.65
N LEU A 57 -7.14 -9.57 -0.19
CA LEU A 57 -5.97 -9.10 -0.92
C LEU A 57 -6.32 -8.03 -1.94
N GLY A 58 -7.46 -8.15 -2.64
CA GLY A 58 -7.94 -7.12 -3.56
C GLY A 58 -8.20 -5.80 -2.85
N PHE A 59 -8.82 -5.86 -1.67
CA PHE A 59 -9.03 -4.68 -0.84
C PHE A 59 -7.69 -4.11 -0.32
N SER A 60 -6.83 -4.94 0.23
CA SER A 60 -5.55 -4.51 0.79
C SER A 60 -4.61 -3.94 -0.26
N ASN A 61 -4.64 -4.47 -1.48
CA ASN A 61 -3.81 -3.98 -2.59
C ASN A 61 -4.18 -2.55 -3.01
N PHE A 62 -5.44 -2.15 -2.84
CA PHE A 62 -5.86 -0.77 -3.13
C PHE A 62 -5.14 0.26 -2.25
N TYR A 63 -4.79 -0.12 -1.02
CA TYR A 63 -4.10 0.75 -0.05
C TYR A 63 -2.62 0.42 0.12
N CYS A 64 -2.02 -0.34 -0.80
CA CYS A 64 -0.62 -0.78 -0.68
C CYS A 64 0.38 0.38 -0.60
N CYS A 65 0.07 1.53 -1.23
CA CYS A 65 0.87 2.75 -1.20
C CYS A 65 1.03 3.40 0.18
N PHE A 66 0.24 2.98 1.17
CA PHE A 66 0.38 3.42 2.58
C PHE A 66 1.17 2.44 3.43
N ILE A 67 1.54 1.27 2.90
CA ILE A 67 2.11 0.19 3.70
C ILE A 67 3.53 -0.12 3.22
N LYS A 68 4.50 0.24 4.05
CA LYS A 68 5.90 -0.11 3.80
C LYS A 68 6.08 -1.62 3.67
N ASN A 69 6.81 -2.06 2.64
CA ASN A 69 7.13 -3.46 2.36
C ASN A 69 5.88 -4.36 2.24
N TYR A 70 4.82 -3.83 1.62
CA TYR A 70 3.55 -4.53 1.45
C TYR A 70 3.72 -5.89 0.77
N SER A 71 4.48 -5.98 -0.34
CA SER A 71 4.71 -7.22 -1.09
C SER A 71 5.30 -8.33 -0.22
N LYS A 72 6.26 -7.99 0.66
CA LYS A 72 6.86 -8.93 1.62
C LYS A 72 5.83 -9.44 2.64
N LYS A 73 4.92 -8.55 3.08
CA LYS A 73 3.87 -8.91 4.05
C LYS A 73 2.83 -9.87 3.47
N ILE A 74 2.51 -9.75 2.17
CA ILE A 74 1.48 -10.57 1.53
C ILE A 74 2.00 -11.87 0.89
N THR A 75 3.32 -12.11 0.86
CA THR A 75 3.93 -13.24 0.13
C THR A 75 3.36 -14.59 0.58
N ALA A 76 3.29 -14.86 1.87
CA ALA A 76 2.72 -16.11 2.39
C ALA A 76 1.23 -16.27 2.04
N LEU A 77 0.46 -15.17 2.09
CA LEU A 77 -0.96 -15.19 1.73
C LEU A 77 -1.18 -15.42 0.24
N THR A 78 -0.37 -14.79 -0.60
CA THR A 78 -0.48 -14.96 -2.07
C THR A 78 0.00 -16.33 -2.54
N SER A 79 0.88 -17.01 -1.80
CA SER A 79 1.29 -18.39 -2.11
C SER A 79 0.13 -19.38 -2.04
N LEU A 80 -0.87 -19.11 -1.18
CA LEU A 80 -2.10 -19.91 -1.07
C LEU A 80 -3.03 -19.78 -2.29
N LEU A 81 -2.79 -18.80 -3.17
CA LEU A 81 -3.54 -18.61 -4.41
C LEU A 81 -2.93 -19.33 -5.60
N LYS A 82 -1.78 -20.00 -5.44
CA LYS A 82 -1.13 -20.74 -6.52
C LYS A 82 -2.02 -21.89 -6.99
N LYS A 83 -2.09 -22.07 -8.31
CA LYS A 83 -2.82 -23.18 -8.94
C LYS A 83 -2.27 -24.52 -8.42
N TYR A 84 -3.15 -25.46 -8.12
CA TYR A 84 -2.82 -26.78 -7.56
C TYR A 84 -2.24 -26.79 -6.13
N SER A 85 -2.25 -25.66 -5.41
CA SER A 85 -1.88 -25.63 -4.00
C SER A 85 -3.14 -25.84 -3.14
N PRO A 86 -3.13 -26.74 -2.15
CA PRO A 86 -4.24 -26.86 -1.21
C PRO A 86 -4.35 -25.56 -0.38
N PHE A 87 -5.58 -25.10 -0.16
CA PHE A 87 -5.81 -23.95 0.69
C PHE A 87 -5.70 -24.36 2.17
N ILE A 88 -4.49 -24.31 2.72
CA ILE A 88 -4.22 -24.60 4.12
C ILE A 88 -3.79 -23.30 4.79
N PHE A 89 -4.70 -22.72 5.58
CA PHE A 89 -4.44 -21.49 6.30
C PHE A 89 -3.76 -21.81 7.64
N ASN A 90 -2.43 -22.00 7.59
CA ASN A 90 -1.58 -22.36 8.73
C ASN A 90 -1.26 -21.17 9.64
N GLU A 91 -0.52 -21.41 10.72
CA GLU A 91 -0.12 -20.39 11.70
C GLU A 91 0.71 -19.26 11.07
N GLU A 92 1.59 -19.57 10.12
CA GLU A 92 2.36 -18.56 9.39
C GLU A 92 1.44 -17.62 8.61
N SER A 93 0.48 -18.18 7.86
CA SER A 93 -0.52 -17.42 7.11
C SER A 93 -1.38 -16.56 8.04
N LEU A 94 -1.76 -17.11 9.21
CA LEU A 94 -2.51 -16.37 10.22
C LEU A 94 -1.69 -15.20 10.78
N SER A 95 -0.42 -15.43 11.11
CA SER A 95 0.50 -14.40 11.59
C SER A 95 0.67 -13.27 10.55
N LYS A 96 0.89 -13.61 9.28
CA LYS A 96 1.01 -12.61 8.20
C LYS A 96 -0.30 -11.86 7.97
N PHE A 97 -1.43 -12.54 8.10
CA PHE A 97 -2.75 -11.89 8.03
C PHE A 97 -2.94 -10.86 9.15
N GLN A 98 -2.56 -11.20 10.39
CA GLN A 98 -2.63 -10.26 11.53
C GLN A 98 -1.66 -9.09 11.36
N LEU A 99 -0.41 -9.35 11.01
CA LEU A 99 0.58 -8.31 10.74
C LEU A 99 0.13 -7.34 9.63
N LEU A 100 -0.56 -7.85 8.62
CA LEU A 100 -1.11 -6.99 7.57
C LEU A 100 -2.26 -6.13 8.10
N LYS A 101 -3.16 -6.68 8.92
CA LYS A 101 -4.22 -5.91 9.59
C LYS A 101 -3.64 -4.80 10.48
N GLU A 102 -2.62 -5.10 11.26
CA GLU A 102 -1.91 -4.12 12.09
C GLU A 102 -1.27 -3.02 11.25
N ALA A 103 -0.65 -3.38 10.10
CA ALA A 103 -0.04 -2.42 9.20
C ALA A 103 -1.03 -1.38 8.66
N PHE A 104 -2.31 -1.72 8.53
CA PHE A 104 -3.36 -0.77 8.17
C PHE A 104 -3.68 0.23 9.28
N THR A 105 -3.54 -0.16 10.53
CA THR A 105 -3.81 0.71 11.69
C THR A 105 -2.64 1.62 12.02
N THR A 106 -1.43 1.17 11.74
CA THR A 106 -0.19 1.88 12.03
C THR A 106 0.36 2.63 10.81
N SER A 107 -0.37 2.60 9.68
CA SER A 107 0.09 3.28 8.47
C SER A 107 0.26 4.77 8.70
N PRO A 108 1.38 5.34 8.25
CA PRO A 108 1.65 6.76 8.41
C PRO A 108 0.66 7.60 7.58
N MET A 109 0.43 8.82 8.02
CA MET A 109 -0.10 9.86 7.15
C MET A 109 1.00 10.23 6.15
N LEU A 110 0.66 10.22 4.86
CA LEU A 110 1.59 10.64 3.83
C LEU A 110 1.58 12.16 3.71
N SER A 111 2.70 12.75 3.32
CA SER A 111 2.78 14.17 3.04
C SER A 111 2.33 14.49 1.62
N HIS A 112 1.88 15.72 1.39
CA HIS A 112 1.65 16.20 0.04
C HIS A 112 2.97 16.41 -0.69
N PHE A 113 3.00 16.02 -1.97
CA PHE A 113 4.15 16.29 -2.82
C PHE A 113 4.32 17.81 -3.06
N ASN A 114 5.52 18.29 -2.83
CA ASN A 114 5.90 19.69 -3.11
C ASN A 114 7.05 19.73 -4.12
N PRO A 115 6.85 20.21 -5.35
CA PRO A 115 7.87 20.23 -6.39
C PRO A 115 9.10 21.08 -6.08
N SER A 116 9.06 21.90 -5.02
CA SER A 116 10.17 22.74 -4.58
C SER A 116 11.09 22.06 -3.56
N LEU A 117 10.73 20.87 -3.06
CA LEU A 117 11.52 20.14 -2.08
C LEU A 117 12.38 19.06 -2.75
N GLN A 118 13.44 18.66 -2.07
CA GLN A 118 14.30 17.57 -2.52
C GLN A 118 13.60 16.21 -2.34
N ASP A 119 13.58 15.43 -3.41
CA ASP A 119 13.11 14.06 -3.40
C ASP A 119 14.22 13.11 -2.92
N VAL A 120 13.83 12.14 -2.10
CA VAL A 120 14.67 11.04 -1.65
C VAL A 120 13.92 9.74 -1.87
N VAL A 121 14.50 8.86 -2.65
CA VAL A 121 13.98 7.51 -2.88
C VAL A 121 14.85 6.52 -2.11
N ASP A 122 14.25 5.81 -1.15
CA ASP A 122 14.90 4.68 -0.49
C ASP A 122 14.36 3.40 -1.11
N THR A 123 15.25 2.51 -1.50
CA THR A 123 14.90 1.19 -1.99
C THR A 123 15.42 0.10 -1.06
N ASP A 124 14.70 -1.01 -1.00
CA ASP A 124 15.05 -2.18 -0.17
C ASP A 124 14.70 -3.44 -0.96
N ALA A 125 15.67 -4.31 -1.17
CA ALA A 125 15.47 -5.59 -1.82
C ALA A 125 15.35 -6.72 -0.80
N SER A 126 14.45 -7.64 -1.08
CA SER A 126 14.31 -8.90 -0.35
C SER A 126 14.39 -10.08 -1.31
N ASP A 127 14.40 -11.29 -0.79
CA ASP A 127 14.43 -12.49 -1.64
C ASP A 127 13.25 -12.62 -2.59
N TYR A 128 12.13 -11.92 -2.34
CA TYR A 128 10.87 -12.10 -3.06
C TYR A 128 10.27 -10.82 -3.65
N ALA A 129 10.74 -9.65 -3.22
CA ALA A 129 10.13 -8.38 -3.60
C ALA A 129 11.08 -7.22 -3.39
N LEU A 130 10.87 -6.18 -4.18
CA LEU A 130 11.44 -4.85 -4.01
C LEU A 130 10.46 -3.97 -3.27
N GLY A 131 10.96 -3.09 -2.44
CA GLY A 131 10.21 -2.02 -1.79
C GLY A 131 10.85 -0.68 -2.07
N ALA A 132 10.05 0.35 -2.27
CA ALA A 132 10.53 1.71 -2.41
C ALA A 132 9.73 2.67 -1.53
N VAL A 133 10.36 3.74 -1.10
CA VAL A 133 9.73 4.85 -0.39
C VAL A 133 10.18 6.14 -1.05
N LEU A 134 9.24 6.85 -1.63
CA LEU A 134 9.45 8.24 -2.02
C LEU A 134 9.20 9.12 -0.80
N SER A 135 10.18 9.92 -0.45
CA SER A 135 10.11 10.88 0.65
C SER A 135 10.59 12.25 0.20
N GLN A 136 10.17 13.30 0.89
CA GLN A 136 10.71 14.64 0.73
C GLN A 136 11.28 15.16 2.05
N VAL A 137 12.30 15.97 1.97
CA VAL A 137 12.98 16.58 3.12
C VAL A 137 12.53 18.04 3.27
N ASN A 138 12.04 18.38 4.44
CA ASN A 138 11.73 19.76 4.84
C ASN A 138 12.40 20.09 6.19
N ASP A 139 12.14 21.25 6.75
CA ASP A 139 12.73 21.72 8.02
C ASP A 139 12.40 20.79 9.22
N SER A 140 11.30 20.06 9.17
CA SER A 140 10.89 19.10 10.20
C SER A 140 11.46 17.68 10.00
N GLY A 141 12.17 17.43 8.88
CA GLY A 141 12.80 16.16 8.58
C GLY A 141 12.31 15.51 7.30
N LYS A 142 12.51 14.19 7.21
CA LYS A 142 12.14 13.37 6.08
C LYS A 142 10.71 12.81 6.23
N HIS A 143 9.85 13.12 5.27
CA HIS A 143 8.44 12.72 5.28
C HIS A 143 8.09 11.83 4.10
N PRO A 144 7.43 10.69 4.31
CA PRO A 144 7.02 9.82 3.22
C PRO A 144 5.88 10.44 2.40
N ILE A 145 6.00 10.34 1.08
CA ILE A 145 4.99 10.76 0.11
C ILE A 145 4.24 9.55 -0.42
N ALA A 146 4.96 8.46 -0.72
CA ALA A 146 4.38 7.22 -1.22
C ALA A 146 5.28 6.02 -0.90
N PHE A 147 4.66 4.86 -0.75
CA PHE A 147 5.33 3.57 -0.76
C PHE A 147 5.01 2.85 -2.05
N ASP A 148 5.99 2.18 -2.63
CA ASP A 148 5.79 1.30 -3.76
C ASP A 148 6.42 -0.07 -3.50
N ASN A 149 5.91 -1.09 -4.18
CA ASN A 149 6.33 -2.46 -3.99
C ASN A 149 6.14 -3.26 -5.27
N CYS A 150 7.16 -3.99 -5.66
CA CYS A 150 7.10 -4.90 -6.79
C CYS A 150 7.55 -6.30 -6.36
N LYS A 151 6.84 -7.35 -6.81
CA LYS A 151 7.32 -8.72 -6.65
C LYS A 151 8.36 -9.03 -7.70
N LEU A 152 9.42 -9.72 -7.29
CA LEU A 152 10.42 -10.24 -8.21
C LEU A 152 9.79 -11.28 -9.15
N LEU A 153 10.13 -11.21 -10.42
CA LEU A 153 9.80 -12.21 -11.41
C LEU A 153 10.60 -13.50 -11.16
N LEU A 154 10.13 -14.61 -11.72
CA LEU A 154 10.79 -15.91 -11.52
C LEU A 154 12.29 -15.91 -11.85
N PRO A 155 12.78 -15.28 -12.95
CA PRO A 155 14.21 -15.17 -13.21
C PRO A 155 14.95 -14.32 -12.16
N GLU A 156 14.34 -13.23 -11.70
CA GLU A 156 14.92 -12.27 -10.76
C GLU A 156 15.09 -12.85 -9.35
N LEU A 157 14.26 -13.83 -8.98
CA LEU A 157 14.41 -14.55 -7.71
C LEU A 157 15.77 -15.22 -7.54
N ASN A 158 16.41 -15.59 -8.67
CA ASN A 158 17.72 -16.24 -8.69
C ASN A 158 18.89 -15.25 -8.71
N TYR A 159 18.62 -13.94 -8.75
CA TYR A 159 19.69 -12.94 -8.70
C TYR A 159 20.36 -12.95 -7.32
N GLU A 160 21.66 -12.68 -7.32
CA GLU A 160 22.37 -12.42 -6.09
C GLU A 160 21.91 -11.11 -5.43
N ALA A 161 22.14 -10.96 -4.13
CA ALA A 161 21.61 -9.83 -3.35
C ALA A 161 21.95 -8.47 -3.96
N HIS A 162 23.19 -8.27 -4.42
CA HIS A 162 23.61 -7.01 -5.01
C HIS A 162 22.92 -6.68 -6.34
N TYR A 163 22.54 -7.69 -7.15
CA TYR A 163 21.75 -7.47 -8.37
C TYR A 163 20.29 -7.12 -8.05
N LYS A 164 19.73 -7.70 -6.96
CA LYS A 164 18.39 -7.34 -6.51
C LYS A 164 18.35 -5.91 -6.00
N GLU A 165 19.37 -5.46 -5.26
CA GLU A 165 19.50 -4.06 -4.82
C GLU A 165 19.60 -3.09 -6.00
N LEU A 166 20.42 -3.42 -7.00
CA LEU A 166 20.51 -2.62 -8.23
C LEU A 166 19.20 -2.56 -8.99
N LEU A 167 18.46 -3.67 -9.07
CA LEU A 167 17.14 -3.72 -9.70
C LEU A 167 16.13 -2.79 -9.02
N GLY A 168 16.29 -2.57 -7.71
CA GLY A 168 15.46 -1.63 -6.95
C GLY A 168 15.71 -0.15 -7.29
N ILE A 169 16.80 0.16 -8.00
CA ILE A 169 17.19 1.53 -8.37
C ILE A 169 16.78 1.86 -9.82
N VAL A 170 16.59 0.84 -10.66
CA VAL A 170 16.24 0.97 -12.09
C VAL A 170 14.74 0.94 -12.30
#